data_e3a3f686d887ed26a349b64233511f64
#
_entry.id   e3a3f686d887ed26a349b64233511f64
#
_cell.length_a   1.000
_cell.length_b   1.000
_cell.length_c   1.000
_cell.angle_alpha   90.00
_cell.angle_beta   90.00
_cell.angle_gamma   90.00
#
_symmetry.space_group_name_H-M   'P 1'
#
loop_
_entity.id
_entity.type
_entity.pdbx_description
1 polymer ?
#
loop_
_entity_poly.entity_id
_entity_poly.type
_entity_poly.pdbx_seq_one_letter_code
_entity_poly.pdbx_strand_id
1 'polypeptide(L)'
;MKNLYLLLIASLFITSCSDTDALSPVNQTRISDANAFATPERVEQLVLGAYSGVKVGNFYGGRFFNYQDVRGPEFINERANGVTNLFTWGFGVQSSTNEVQNLWSAAYTAINRCNILIEGLKTAPITAALKTKYTAEAQFLRALSYYSLVTLYAQPYTLNNGTSLGLPLRLT
;
A
#
# COMPACT_ATOMS: atom_id res chain seq x y z
N MET A 1 -48.48 -42.15 22.72
CA MET A 1 -48.71 -41.03 21.80
C MET A 1 -47.92 -39.77 22.21
N LYS A 2 -47.85 -39.41 23.49
CA LYS A 2 -47.06 -38.20 23.94
C LYS A 2 -45.54 -38.22 23.56
N ASN A 3 -44.94 -39.41 23.64
CA ASN A 3 -43.50 -39.55 23.33
C ASN A 3 -43.19 -39.52 21.81
N LEU A 4 -44.18 -39.77 20.97
CA LEU A 4 -44.05 -39.71 19.54
C LEU A 4 -44.02 -38.25 19.03
N TYR A 5 -44.79 -37.38 19.66
CA TYR A 5 -44.78 -35.93 19.38
C TYR A 5 -43.47 -35.28 19.79
N LEU A 6 -42.88 -35.73 20.91
CA LEU A 6 -41.57 -35.22 21.36
C LEU A 6 -40.43 -35.58 20.41
N LEU A 7 -40.45 -36.79 19.82
CA LEU A 7 -39.50 -37.23 18.80
C LEU A 7 -39.67 -36.45 17.50
N LEU A 8 -40.91 -36.16 17.08
CA LEU A 8 -41.20 -35.35 15.90
C LEU A 8 -40.78 -33.89 16.02
N ILE A 9 -40.92 -33.31 17.22
CA ILE A 9 -40.44 -31.94 17.48
C ILE A 9 -38.92 -31.91 17.57
N ALA A 10 -38.26 -32.91 18.14
CA ALA A 10 -36.80 -33.01 18.18
C ALA A 10 -36.15 -33.16 16.78
N SER A 11 -36.83 -33.82 15.85
CA SER A 11 -36.33 -33.96 14.49
C SER A 11 -36.37 -32.68 13.64
N LEU A 12 -37.22 -31.71 13.98
CA LEU A 12 -37.33 -30.42 13.32
C LEU A 12 -36.16 -29.47 13.65
N PHE A 13 -35.43 -29.73 14.74
CA PHE A 13 -34.27 -28.90 15.12
C PHE A 13 -32.93 -29.35 14.48
N ILE A 14 -32.92 -30.47 13.75
CA ILE A 14 -31.68 -31.00 13.14
C ILE A 14 -31.44 -30.44 11.72
N THR A 15 -32.38 -29.72 11.12
CA THR A 15 -32.15 -28.98 9.88
C THR A 15 -31.50 -27.62 10.15
N SER A 16 -30.41 -27.62 10.90
CA SER A 16 -29.55 -26.45 11.04
C SER A 16 -28.85 -26.22 9.70
N CYS A 17 -28.97 -25.01 9.19
CA CYS A 17 -28.37 -24.54 7.96
C CYS A 17 -26.93 -25.06 7.78
N SER A 18 -26.74 -25.91 6.78
CA SER A 18 -25.41 -26.30 6.30
C SER A 18 -24.84 -25.29 5.29
N ASP A 19 -25.37 -24.07 5.28
CA ASP A 19 -24.92 -23.02 4.38
C ASP A 19 -23.61 -22.43 4.91
N THR A 20 -22.50 -23.15 4.65
CA THR A 20 -21.15 -22.69 4.96
C THR A 20 -20.79 -21.41 4.18
N ASP A 21 -21.48 -21.12 3.09
CA ASP A 21 -21.30 -19.90 2.29
C ASP A 21 -21.79 -18.64 3.02
N ALA A 22 -22.79 -18.77 3.92
CA ALA A 22 -23.27 -17.65 4.71
C ALA A 22 -22.25 -17.19 5.76
N LEU A 23 -21.38 -18.10 6.24
CA LEU A 23 -20.32 -17.81 7.21
C LEU A 23 -19.01 -17.34 6.56
N SER A 24 -18.89 -17.46 5.26
CA SER A 24 -17.74 -17.01 4.48
C SER A 24 -18.22 -16.18 3.27
N PRO A 25 -18.84 -15.02 3.50
CA PRO A 25 -19.35 -14.19 2.41
C PRO A 25 -18.22 -13.76 1.51
N VAL A 26 -18.27 -14.16 0.24
CA VAL A 26 -17.37 -13.65 -0.79
C VAL A 26 -17.69 -12.16 -0.96
N ASN A 27 -16.77 -11.30 -0.61
CA ASN A 27 -16.95 -9.87 -0.79
C ASN A 27 -17.00 -9.56 -2.30
N GLN A 28 -18.19 -9.29 -2.82
CA GLN A 28 -18.42 -9.03 -4.24
C GLN A 28 -17.80 -7.72 -4.73
N THR A 29 -17.43 -6.82 -3.82
CA THR A 29 -16.77 -5.55 -4.14
C THR A 29 -15.25 -5.63 -4.12
N ARG A 30 -14.67 -6.74 -3.65
CA ARG A 30 -13.23 -6.99 -3.66
C ARG A 30 -12.90 -8.12 -4.61
N ILE A 31 -11.96 -7.86 -5.52
CA ILE A 31 -11.36 -8.90 -6.36
C ILE A 31 -10.48 -9.75 -5.43
N SER A 32 -10.71 -11.07 -5.41
CA SER A 32 -9.83 -11.97 -4.67
C SER A 32 -8.43 -11.97 -5.29
N ASP A 33 -7.39 -12.17 -4.50
CA ASP A 33 -6.00 -12.19 -4.97
C ASP A 33 -5.81 -13.22 -6.09
N ALA A 34 -6.49 -14.37 -6.02
CA ALA A 34 -6.47 -15.40 -7.06
C ALA A 34 -7.00 -14.92 -8.43
N ASN A 35 -7.88 -13.92 -8.44
CA ASN A 35 -8.50 -13.38 -9.65
C ASN A 35 -7.94 -12.03 -10.09
N ALA A 36 -7.03 -11.46 -9.32
CA ALA A 36 -6.50 -10.12 -9.58
C ALA A 36 -5.80 -10.01 -10.94
N PHE A 37 -5.12 -11.07 -11.37
CA PHE A 37 -4.39 -11.14 -12.64
C PHE A 37 -5.10 -11.99 -13.71
N ALA A 38 -6.39 -12.32 -13.58
CA ALA A 38 -7.07 -13.30 -14.41
C ALA A 38 -7.36 -12.80 -15.84
N THR A 39 -7.40 -11.48 -16.08
CA THR A 39 -7.66 -10.92 -17.42
C THR A 39 -6.72 -9.75 -17.72
N PRO A 40 -6.47 -9.47 -19.02
CA PRO A 40 -5.65 -8.32 -19.43
C PRO A 40 -6.13 -6.99 -18.85
N GLU A 41 -7.43 -6.76 -18.80
CA GLU A 41 -8.05 -5.53 -18.28
C GLU A 41 -7.77 -5.37 -16.77
N ARG A 42 -7.85 -6.47 -16.03
CA ARG A 42 -7.51 -6.46 -14.58
C ARG A 42 -6.05 -6.17 -14.35
N VAL A 43 -5.16 -6.73 -15.17
CA VAL A 43 -3.72 -6.43 -15.13
C VAL A 43 -3.48 -4.94 -15.36
N GLU A 44 -4.12 -4.33 -16.36
CA GLU A 44 -4.02 -2.89 -16.61
C GLU A 44 -4.50 -2.08 -15.40
N GLN A 45 -5.63 -2.45 -14.78
CA GLN A 45 -6.12 -1.79 -13.57
C GLN A 45 -5.13 -1.90 -12.39
N LEU A 46 -4.40 -3.01 -12.27
CA LEU A 46 -3.35 -3.17 -11.25
C LEU A 46 -2.14 -2.25 -11.54
N VAL A 47 -1.77 -2.07 -12.81
CA VAL A 47 -0.74 -1.10 -13.20
C VAL A 47 -1.17 0.31 -12.81
N LEU A 48 -2.39 0.73 -13.17
CA LEU A 48 -2.96 2.02 -12.76
C LEU A 48 -3.05 2.15 -11.24
N GLY A 49 -3.33 1.04 -10.54
CA GLY A 49 -3.32 0.95 -9.08
C GLY A 49 -1.95 1.21 -8.46
N ALA A 50 -0.86 0.77 -9.12
CA ALA A 50 0.51 1.06 -8.69
C ALA A 50 0.83 2.56 -8.82
N TYR A 51 0.50 3.18 -9.96
CA TYR A 51 0.62 4.64 -10.15
C TYR A 51 -0.22 5.42 -9.13
N SER A 52 -1.46 5.00 -8.90
CA SER A 52 -2.32 5.62 -7.90
C SER A 52 -1.75 5.52 -6.49
N GLY A 53 -1.07 4.42 -6.18
CA GLY A 53 -0.38 4.23 -4.90
C GLY A 53 0.72 5.24 -4.64
N VAL A 54 1.44 5.65 -5.69
CA VAL A 54 2.46 6.71 -5.61
C VAL A 54 1.81 8.09 -5.51
N LYS A 55 0.68 8.32 -6.19
CA LYS A 55 -0.02 9.62 -6.27
C LYS A 55 -0.90 9.94 -5.06
N VAL A 56 -0.88 9.15 -4.00
CA VAL A 56 -1.67 9.45 -2.79
C VAL A 56 -1.19 10.74 -2.11
N GLY A 57 -2.11 11.46 -1.46
CA GLY A 57 -1.82 12.75 -0.80
C GLY A 57 -0.66 12.71 0.20
N ASN A 58 -0.48 11.60 0.89
CA ASN A 58 0.62 11.41 1.83
C ASN A 58 1.97 11.10 1.17
N PHE A 59 2.03 11.00 -0.17
CA PHE A 59 3.26 10.78 -0.91
C PHE A 59 3.39 11.81 -2.04
N TYR A 60 3.50 11.40 -3.31
CA TYR A 60 3.67 12.32 -4.46
C TYR A 60 2.42 13.15 -4.77
N GLY A 61 1.27 12.87 -4.16
CA GLY A 61 0.09 13.73 -4.24
C GLY A 61 0.17 15.03 -3.44
N GLY A 62 1.32 15.31 -2.79
CA GLY A 62 1.54 16.58 -2.11
C GLY A 62 2.56 16.54 -0.99
N ARG A 63 2.42 15.64 -0.01
CA ARG A 63 3.22 15.66 1.24
C ARG A 63 4.72 15.51 1.00
N PHE A 64 5.14 14.69 0.03
CA PHE A 64 6.55 14.51 -0.29
C PHE A 64 7.22 15.84 -0.66
N PHE A 65 6.58 16.64 -1.51
CA PHE A 65 7.09 17.95 -1.92
C PHE A 65 7.05 18.94 -0.75
N ASN A 66 5.91 19.01 -0.05
CA ASN A 66 5.76 19.90 1.09
C ASN A 66 6.84 19.69 2.15
N TYR A 67 7.18 18.44 2.47
CA TYR A 67 8.20 18.17 3.49
C TYR A 67 9.61 18.53 3.05
N GLN A 68 9.88 18.63 1.78
CA GLN A 68 11.15 19.15 1.27
C GLN A 68 11.17 20.68 1.28
N ASP A 69 10.11 21.30 0.77
CA ASP A 69 10.02 22.74 0.59
C ASP A 69 10.00 23.49 1.93
N VAL A 70 9.16 23.04 2.89
CA VAL A 70 9.00 23.74 4.18
C VAL A 70 10.26 23.77 5.06
N ARG A 71 11.29 23.01 4.70
CA ARG A 71 12.61 23.08 5.36
C ARG A 71 13.53 24.12 4.73
N GLY A 72 13.11 24.70 3.61
CA GLY A 72 13.84 25.77 2.94
C GLY A 72 13.69 27.11 3.66
N PRO A 73 14.64 28.05 3.44
CA PRO A 73 14.63 29.37 4.10
C PRO A 73 13.52 30.28 3.60
N GLU A 74 12.85 29.93 2.52
CA GLU A 74 11.78 30.72 1.90
C GLU A 74 10.42 30.56 2.59
N PHE A 75 10.30 29.56 3.49
CA PHE A 75 9.03 29.26 4.15
C PHE A 75 8.99 29.75 5.58
N ILE A 76 7.95 30.51 5.90
CA ILE A 76 7.65 30.98 7.24
C ILE A 76 6.37 30.33 7.74
N ASN A 77 6.40 29.76 8.95
CA ASN A 77 5.22 29.22 9.59
C ASN A 77 4.48 30.30 10.38
N GLU A 78 3.50 30.95 9.77
CA GLU A 78 2.70 32.02 10.42
C GLU A 78 1.63 31.46 11.38
N ARG A 79 1.23 30.19 11.26
CA ARG A 79 0.16 29.57 12.07
C ARG A 79 0.52 28.15 12.45
N ALA A 80 0.92 27.97 13.69
CA ALA A 80 1.16 26.66 14.28
C ALA A 80 -0.16 25.97 14.59
N ASN A 81 -0.64 25.08 13.71
CA ASN A 81 -1.85 24.30 13.94
C ASN A 81 -1.59 22.84 14.37
N GLY A 82 -0.32 22.42 14.43
CA GLY A 82 0.08 21.04 14.80
C GLY A 82 -0.36 19.93 13.84
N VAL A 83 -1.04 20.26 12.77
CA VAL A 83 -1.61 19.29 11.83
C VAL A 83 -0.81 19.20 10.54
N THR A 84 -0.21 20.31 10.10
CA THR A 84 0.47 20.40 8.80
C THR A 84 1.88 20.92 8.94
N ASN A 85 2.85 20.05 8.65
CA ASN A 85 4.27 20.40 8.46
C ASN A 85 4.97 21.14 9.60
N LEU A 86 4.32 21.33 10.75
CA LEU A 86 4.89 22.11 11.88
C LEU A 86 6.21 21.50 12.36
N PHE A 87 6.23 20.21 12.59
CA PHE A 87 7.42 19.51 13.08
C PHE A 87 8.50 19.40 12.01
N THR A 88 8.12 19.26 10.74
CA THR A 88 9.06 19.23 9.61
C THR A 88 9.71 20.60 9.43
N TRP A 89 8.93 21.67 9.47
CA TRP A 89 9.42 23.05 9.39
C TRP A 89 10.37 23.40 10.56
N GLY A 90 9.99 23.01 11.79
CA GLY A 90 10.77 23.27 13.00
C GLY A 90 11.92 22.29 13.25
N PHE A 91 12.21 21.35 12.32
CA PHE A 91 13.22 20.28 12.47
C PHE A 91 13.04 19.44 13.76
N GLY A 92 11.81 19.37 14.28
CA GLY A 92 11.45 18.66 15.50
C GLY A 92 10.78 17.30 15.26
N VAL A 93 10.97 16.68 14.09
CA VAL A 93 10.35 15.40 13.76
C VAL A 93 10.91 14.26 14.60
N GLN A 94 10.01 13.37 15.02
CA GLN A 94 10.31 12.12 15.70
C GLN A 94 9.67 10.95 14.95
N SER A 95 10.10 9.72 15.24
CA SER A 95 9.53 8.52 14.60
C SER A 95 8.01 8.37 14.82
N SER A 96 7.48 8.91 15.90
CA SER A 96 6.04 8.96 16.22
C SER A 96 5.28 10.14 15.60
N THR A 97 5.97 11.05 14.94
CA THR A 97 5.33 12.20 14.29
C THR A 97 4.50 11.74 13.09
N ASN A 98 3.22 12.15 13.05
CA ASN A 98 2.29 11.75 11.96
C ASN A 98 2.83 12.06 10.56
N GLU A 99 3.54 13.17 10.39
CA GLU A 99 4.14 13.55 9.12
C GLU A 99 5.12 12.47 8.63
N VAL A 100 5.98 12.02 9.53
CA VAL A 100 6.97 10.96 9.27
C VAL A 100 6.30 9.63 8.97
N GLN A 101 5.39 9.20 9.85
CA GLN A 101 4.69 7.90 9.72
C GLN A 101 3.83 7.82 8.48
N ASN A 102 3.09 8.89 8.17
CA ASN A 102 2.16 8.88 7.03
C ASN A 102 2.90 8.78 5.69
N LEU A 103 3.98 9.53 5.51
CA LEU A 103 4.80 9.44 4.29
C LEU A 103 5.49 8.08 4.18
N TRP A 104 6.11 7.61 5.27
CA TRP A 104 6.75 6.29 5.31
C TRP A 104 5.78 5.18 4.92
N SER A 105 4.62 5.14 5.56
CA SER A 105 3.59 4.12 5.31
C SER A 105 3.06 4.19 3.88
N ALA A 106 2.83 5.39 3.34
CA ALA A 106 2.37 5.57 1.98
C ALA A 106 3.40 5.08 0.95
N ALA A 107 4.68 5.42 1.13
CA ALA A 107 5.74 4.98 0.23
C ALA A 107 5.95 3.45 0.28
N TYR A 108 5.96 2.83 1.47
CA TYR A 108 6.05 1.37 1.57
C TYR A 108 4.80 0.66 1.06
N THR A 109 3.62 1.27 1.15
CA THR A 109 2.41 0.76 0.50
C THR A 109 2.55 0.78 -1.03
N ALA A 110 3.11 1.84 -1.60
CA ALA A 110 3.40 1.92 -3.03
C ALA A 110 4.43 0.85 -3.46
N ILE A 111 5.51 0.67 -2.69
CA ILE A 111 6.52 -0.37 -2.92
C ILE A 111 5.88 -1.76 -2.91
N ASN A 112 5.02 -2.05 -1.94
CA ASN A 112 4.33 -3.33 -1.85
C ASN A 112 3.42 -3.59 -3.05
N ARG A 113 2.67 -2.58 -3.50
CA ARG A 113 1.85 -2.69 -4.73
C ARG A 113 2.71 -3.00 -5.96
N CYS A 114 3.88 -2.37 -6.08
CA CYS A 114 4.81 -2.66 -7.16
C CYS A 114 5.35 -4.10 -7.07
N ASN A 115 5.65 -4.61 -5.88
CA ASN A 115 6.13 -5.98 -5.68
C ASN A 115 5.05 -7.00 -6.10
N ILE A 116 3.81 -6.82 -5.63
CA ILE A 116 2.67 -7.67 -6.01
C ILE A 116 2.47 -7.66 -7.53
N LEU A 117 2.54 -6.48 -8.16
CA LEU A 117 2.41 -6.34 -9.61
C LEU A 117 3.52 -7.09 -10.34
N ILE A 118 4.78 -6.90 -9.96
CA ILE A 118 5.94 -7.56 -10.59
C ILE A 118 5.81 -9.09 -10.49
N GLU A 119 5.39 -9.60 -9.34
CA GLU A 119 5.23 -11.05 -9.15
C GLU A 119 4.08 -11.60 -9.99
N GLY A 120 2.91 -10.96 -9.95
CA GLY A 120 1.74 -11.41 -10.68
C GLY A 120 1.87 -11.32 -12.20
N LEU A 121 2.69 -10.37 -12.70
CA LEU A 121 2.96 -10.25 -14.14
C LEU A 121 3.67 -11.48 -14.72
N LYS A 122 4.37 -12.28 -13.93
CA LYS A 122 5.04 -13.50 -14.41
C LYS A 122 4.06 -14.48 -15.05
N THR A 123 2.88 -14.62 -14.46
CA THR A 123 1.84 -15.57 -14.90
C THR A 123 0.65 -14.91 -15.59
N ALA A 124 0.59 -13.58 -15.64
CA ALA A 124 -0.52 -12.83 -16.19
C ALA A 124 -0.80 -13.20 -17.67
N PRO A 125 -2.07 -13.29 -18.11
CA PRO A 125 -2.46 -13.66 -19.46
C PRO A 125 -2.39 -12.49 -20.46
N ILE A 126 -1.21 -11.88 -20.56
CA ILE A 126 -0.90 -10.76 -21.45
C ILE A 126 0.33 -11.08 -22.31
N THR A 127 0.54 -10.31 -23.36
CA THR A 127 1.69 -10.51 -24.27
C THR A 127 3.02 -10.28 -23.55
N ALA A 128 4.09 -10.91 -24.05
CA ALA A 128 5.44 -10.75 -23.51
C ALA A 128 5.89 -9.27 -23.52
N ALA A 129 5.54 -8.54 -24.57
CA ALA A 129 5.83 -7.11 -24.68
C ALA A 129 5.17 -6.28 -23.56
N LEU A 130 3.90 -6.56 -23.25
CA LEU A 130 3.19 -5.90 -22.16
C LEU A 130 3.74 -6.31 -20.79
N LYS A 131 4.12 -7.59 -20.59
CA LYS A 131 4.81 -8.02 -19.36
C LYS A 131 6.08 -7.23 -19.13
N THR A 132 6.92 -7.12 -20.14
CA THR A 132 8.18 -6.36 -20.07
C THR A 132 7.91 -4.89 -19.73
N LYS A 133 6.98 -4.26 -20.45
CA LYS A 133 6.61 -2.85 -20.22
C LYS A 133 6.13 -2.62 -18.78
N TYR A 134 5.12 -3.37 -18.35
CA TYR A 134 4.52 -3.17 -17.04
C TYR A 134 5.45 -3.52 -15.87
N THR A 135 6.33 -4.51 -16.08
CA THR A 135 7.40 -4.82 -15.11
C THR A 135 8.37 -3.65 -14.98
N ALA A 136 8.79 -3.04 -16.08
CA ALA A 136 9.68 -1.89 -16.06
C ALA A 136 9.03 -0.67 -15.38
N GLU A 137 7.75 -0.41 -15.66
CA GLU A 137 6.98 0.65 -15.00
C GLU A 137 6.89 0.42 -13.48
N ALA A 138 6.56 -0.81 -13.04
CA ALA A 138 6.50 -1.15 -11.62
C ALA A 138 7.87 -1.04 -10.93
N GLN A 139 8.94 -1.46 -11.60
CA GLN A 139 10.30 -1.31 -11.10
C GLN A 139 10.71 0.17 -10.98
N PHE A 140 10.34 1.00 -11.94
CA PHE A 140 10.56 2.43 -11.88
C PHE A 140 9.84 3.07 -10.68
N LEU A 141 8.53 2.79 -10.50
CA LEU A 141 7.77 3.33 -9.39
C LEU A 141 8.31 2.87 -8.03
N ARG A 142 8.77 1.62 -7.95
CA ARG A 142 9.43 1.08 -6.76
C ARG A 142 10.74 1.78 -6.46
N ALA A 143 11.57 1.97 -7.48
CA ALA A 143 12.85 2.67 -7.35
C ALA A 143 12.65 4.13 -6.94
N LEU A 144 11.68 4.83 -7.55
CA LEU A 144 11.28 6.19 -7.20
C LEU A 144 10.86 6.28 -5.73
N SER A 145 10.08 5.31 -5.26
CA SER A 145 9.62 5.28 -3.86
C SER A 145 10.79 5.07 -2.89
N TYR A 146 11.71 4.17 -3.18
CA TYR A 146 12.93 4.00 -2.38
C TYR A 146 13.84 5.23 -2.42
N TYR A 147 14.02 5.84 -3.59
CA TYR A 147 14.82 7.06 -3.71
C TYR A 147 14.23 8.17 -2.85
N SER A 148 12.93 8.36 -2.88
CA SER A 148 12.23 9.36 -2.06
C SER A 148 12.39 9.11 -0.57
N LEU A 149 12.30 7.85 -0.15
CA LEU A 149 12.50 7.48 1.24
C LEU A 149 13.96 7.72 1.68
N VAL A 150 14.95 7.32 0.89
CA VAL A 150 16.36 7.47 1.28
C VAL A 150 16.76 8.93 1.41
N THR A 151 16.21 9.82 0.58
CA THR A 151 16.50 11.25 0.65
C THR A 151 15.94 11.94 1.91
N LEU A 152 14.90 11.35 2.51
CA LEU A 152 14.25 11.92 3.71
C LEU A 152 14.63 11.22 5.01
N TYR A 153 14.89 9.90 4.96
CA TYR A 153 14.99 9.05 6.16
C TYR A 153 16.37 8.42 6.38
N ALA A 154 17.32 8.59 5.44
CA ALA A 154 18.68 8.10 5.59
C ALA A 154 19.68 9.24 5.60
N GLN A 155 20.85 8.97 6.15
CA GLN A 155 21.95 9.91 6.10
C GLN A 155 22.56 9.95 4.67
N PRO A 156 22.99 11.13 4.21
CA PRO A 156 23.61 11.24 2.90
C PRO A 156 24.94 10.44 2.86
N TYR A 157 25.22 9.83 1.71
CA TYR A 157 26.42 9.03 1.47
C TYR A 157 27.70 9.75 1.84
N THR A 158 27.78 11.05 1.58
CA THR A 158 28.97 11.89 1.81
C THR A 158 29.32 12.05 3.28
N LEU A 159 28.37 11.83 4.19
CA LEU A 159 28.63 12.04 5.62
C LEU A 159 29.56 10.97 6.20
N ASN A 160 29.35 9.70 5.82
CA ASN A 160 30.08 8.55 6.37
C ASN A 160 30.55 7.56 5.28
N ASN A 161 30.77 8.02 4.06
CA ASN A 161 31.14 7.19 2.92
C ASN A 161 30.22 5.97 2.75
N GLY A 162 28.92 6.14 2.99
CA GLY A 162 27.93 5.10 2.81
C GLY A 162 27.89 4.03 3.91
N THR A 163 28.58 4.21 5.03
CA THR A 163 28.58 3.21 6.14
C THR A 163 27.36 3.35 7.06
N SER A 164 26.57 4.43 6.92
CA SER A 164 25.34 4.62 7.70
C SER A 164 24.25 3.65 7.26
N LEU A 165 23.37 3.28 8.21
CA LEU A 165 22.20 2.47 7.91
C LEU A 165 21.29 3.20 6.92
N GLY A 166 20.86 2.48 5.89
CA GLY A 166 19.88 2.92 4.91
C GLY A 166 18.46 2.51 5.27
N LEU A 167 17.70 2.17 4.23
CA LEU A 167 16.30 1.76 4.34
C LEU A 167 16.16 0.23 4.35
N PRO A 168 15.16 -0.34 5.04
CA PRO A 168 14.80 -1.74 4.86
C PRO A 168 14.34 -2.00 3.43
N LEU A 169 15.02 -2.87 2.70
CA LEU A 169 14.61 -3.26 1.35
C LEU A 169 13.55 -4.35 1.40
N ARG A 170 12.40 -4.10 0.81
CA ARG A 170 11.30 -5.04 0.60
C ARG A 170 11.17 -5.28 -0.89
N LEU A 171 11.66 -6.41 -1.39
CA LEU A 171 11.69 -6.74 -2.82
C LEU A 171 10.67 -7.84 -3.19
N THR A 172 10.07 -8.44 -2.20
CA THR A 172 9.00 -9.46 -2.31
C THR A 172 7.90 -9.16 -1.32
#